data_3288c9c66366c7f73097e72628b67c7f
#
_entry.id   3288c9c66366c7f73097e72628b67c7f
#
_cell.length_a   1.000
_cell.length_b   1.000
_cell.length_c   1.000
_cell.angle_alpha   90.00
_cell.angle_beta   90.00
_cell.angle_gamma   90.00
#
_symmetry.space_group_name_H-M   'P 1'
#
loop_
_entity.id
_entity.type
_entity.pdbx_description
1 polymer ?
#
loop_
_entity_poly.entity_id
_entity_poly.type
_entity_poly.pdbx_seq_one_letter_code
_entity_poly.pdbx_strand_id
1 'polypeptide(L)' 'GACSESAAHEAGVVEHVIVIEGALDVQVEGGWKSLAAGEGLRFQADRPHAYRNPGNVPVCFHDLIHYPPR' A
#
# COMPACT_ATOMS: atom_id res chain seq x y z
N GLY A 1 -11.01 9.03 8.36
CA GLY A 1 -9.83 8.55 7.68
C GLY A 1 -9.54 9.29 6.39
N ALA A 2 -8.35 9.11 5.88
CA ALA A 2 -7.92 9.70 4.61
C ALA A 2 -7.81 8.60 3.55
N CYS A 3 -7.97 9.00 2.30
CA CYS A 3 -7.83 8.10 1.16
C CYS A 3 -6.86 8.71 0.15
N SER A 4 -5.97 7.88 -0.38
CA SER A 4 -4.98 8.31 -1.36
C SER A 4 -4.95 7.29 -2.49
N GLU A 5 -4.98 7.78 -3.72
CA GLU A 5 -4.85 6.94 -4.92
C GLU A 5 -3.53 7.24 -5.60
N SER A 6 -2.89 6.20 -6.09
CA SER A 6 -1.65 6.32 -6.83
C SER A 6 -1.81 5.80 -8.25
N ALA A 7 -1.23 6.52 -9.20
CA ALA A 7 -1.12 6.03 -10.57
C ALA A 7 -0.21 4.80 -10.59
N ALA A 8 -0.38 3.95 -11.60
CA ALA A 8 0.49 2.81 -11.79
C ALA A 8 1.93 3.28 -12.05
N HIS A 9 2.89 2.60 -11.44
CA HIS A 9 4.31 2.81 -11.70
C HIS A 9 4.73 2.14 -13.00
N GLU A 10 6.01 2.27 -13.36
CA GLU A 10 6.58 1.56 -14.51
C GLU A 10 6.39 0.05 -14.35
N ALA A 11 6.34 -0.66 -15.47
CA ALA A 11 6.21 -2.10 -15.50
C ALA A 11 7.30 -2.78 -14.67
N GLY A 12 6.92 -3.77 -13.87
CA GLY A 12 7.84 -4.55 -13.04
C GLY A 12 8.15 -3.94 -11.69
N VAL A 13 7.63 -2.76 -11.36
CA VAL A 13 7.83 -2.17 -10.04
C VAL A 13 7.03 -2.93 -9.00
N VAL A 14 7.68 -3.26 -7.89
CA VAL A 14 7.06 -3.96 -6.75
C VAL A 14 7.10 -3.06 -5.53
N GLU A 15 6.02 -3.00 -4.81
CA GLU A 15 5.90 -2.22 -3.58
C GLU A 15 5.63 -3.15 -2.40
N HIS A 16 6.26 -2.84 -1.26
CA HIS A 16 6.06 -3.59 -0.03
C HIS A 16 5.68 -2.60 1.07
N VAL A 17 4.47 -2.72 1.57
CA VAL A 17 3.92 -1.86 2.63
C VAL A 17 3.90 -2.65 3.93
N ILE A 18 4.43 -2.04 4.99
CA ILE A 18 4.44 -2.63 6.33
C ILE A 18 3.83 -1.63 7.29
N VAL A 19 2.74 -2.01 7.95
CA VAL A 19 2.07 -1.15 8.92
C VAL A 19 2.79 -1.23 10.26
N ILE A 20 3.21 -0.09 10.77
CA ILE A 20 3.90 0.00 12.05
C ILE A 20 2.92 0.31 13.18
N GLU A 21 1.98 1.22 12.93
CA GLU A 21 1.02 1.66 13.93
C GLU A 21 -0.31 2.01 13.25
N GLY A 22 -1.41 1.69 13.89
CA GLY A 22 -2.74 1.91 13.35
C GLY A 22 -3.17 0.80 12.40
N ALA A 23 -4.03 1.12 11.47
CA ALA A 23 -4.52 0.19 10.45
C ALA A 23 -4.54 0.88 9.09
N LEU A 24 -4.26 0.13 8.04
CA LEU A 24 -4.22 0.63 6.67
C LEU A 24 -4.98 -0.30 5.75
N ASP A 25 -5.88 0.25 4.94
CA ASP A 25 -6.47 -0.50 3.84
C ASP A 25 -5.71 -0.22 2.55
N VAL A 26 -5.41 -1.26 1.82
CA VAL A 26 -4.71 -1.15 0.53
C VAL A 26 -5.58 -1.77 -0.55
N GLN A 27 -5.83 -1.01 -1.61
CA GLN A 27 -6.53 -1.51 -2.78
C GLN A 27 -5.52 -1.89 -3.86
N VAL A 28 -5.61 -3.13 -4.33
CA VAL A 28 -4.80 -3.64 -5.43
C VAL A 28 -5.73 -4.43 -6.36
N GLU A 29 -5.69 -4.11 -7.65
CA GLU A 29 -6.49 -4.80 -8.67
C GLU A 29 -8.00 -4.82 -8.34
N GLY A 30 -8.51 -3.71 -7.79
CA GLY A 30 -9.93 -3.57 -7.46
C GLY A 30 -10.34 -4.20 -6.14
N GLY A 31 -9.46 -4.88 -5.43
CA GLY A 31 -9.76 -5.49 -4.13
C GLY A 31 -9.08 -4.76 -2.98
N TRP A 32 -9.79 -4.60 -1.89
CA TRP A 32 -9.26 -3.98 -0.67
C TRP A 32 -8.75 -5.06 0.29
N LYS A 33 -7.58 -4.81 0.87
CA LYS A 33 -7.02 -5.63 1.96
C LYS A 33 -6.76 -4.74 3.16
N SER A 34 -7.13 -5.22 4.34
CA SER A 34 -6.92 -4.49 5.58
C SER A 34 -5.70 -5.04 6.29
N LEU A 35 -4.80 -4.14 6.67
CA LEU A 35 -3.56 -4.47 7.38
C LEU A 35 -3.59 -3.84 8.76
N ALA A 36 -3.33 -4.64 9.79
CA ALA A 36 -3.12 -4.16 11.14
C ALA A 36 -1.62 -3.93 11.40
N ALA A 37 -1.31 -3.28 12.53
CA ALA A 37 0.08 -3.07 12.92
C ALA A 37 0.84 -4.41 12.97
N GLY A 38 2.02 -4.44 12.38
CA GLY A 38 2.83 -5.64 12.26
C GLY A 38 2.59 -6.45 11.00
N GLU A 39 1.54 -6.12 10.24
CA GLU A 39 1.24 -6.81 8.98
C GLU A 39 1.82 -6.07 7.78
N GLY A 40 2.13 -6.82 6.73
CA GLY A 40 2.65 -6.26 5.51
C GLY A 40 1.97 -6.85 4.27
N LEU A 41 2.10 -6.14 3.16
CA LEU A 41 1.60 -6.57 1.87
C LEU A 41 2.62 -6.20 0.79
N ARG A 42 2.98 -7.20 -0.01
CA ARG A 42 3.82 -7.00 -1.20
C ARG A 42 2.93 -7.15 -2.44
N PHE A 43 3.01 -6.19 -3.35
CA PHE A 43 2.19 -6.21 -4.55
C PHE A 43 2.91 -5.56 -5.72
N GLN A 44 2.45 -5.86 -6.93
CA GLN A 44 2.97 -5.23 -8.14
C GLN A 44 2.36 -3.83 -8.26
N ALA A 45 3.21 -2.82 -8.18
CA ALA A 45 2.80 -1.42 -8.20
C ALA A 45 2.72 -0.85 -9.63
N ASP A 46 2.93 -1.68 -10.64
CA ASP A 46 2.73 -1.32 -12.06
C ASP A 46 1.25 -1.34 -12.46
N ARG A 47 0.36 -1.52 -11.49
CA ARG A 47 -1.09 -1.47 -11.65
C ARG A 47 -1.67 -0.41 -10.71
N PRO A 48 -2.83 0.18 -11.04
CA PRO A 48 -3.46 1.16 -10.16
C PRO A 48 -3.69 0.59 -8.76
N HIS A 49 -3.38 1.38 -7.75
CA HIS A 49 -3.55 1.01 -6.36
C HIS A 49 -3.93 2.23 -5.53
N ALA A 50 -4.46 1.99 -4.33
CA ALA A 50 -4.91 3.05 -3.45
C ALA A 50 -4.68 2.67 -1.99
N TYR A 51 -4.63 3.68 -1.14
CA TYR A 51 -4.49 3.53 0.31
C TYR A 51 -5.61 4.26 1.01
N ARG A 52 -6.06 3.73 2.13
CA ARG A 52 -7.10 4.36 2.94
C ARG A 52 -6.81 4.10 4.42
N ASN A 53 -6.96 5.14 5.25
CA ASN A 53 -6.98 4.98 6.70
C ASN A 53 -8.41 4.67 7.11
N PRO A 54 -8.72 3.44 7.57
CA PRO A 54 -10.10 3.05 7.89
C PRO A 54 -10.59 3.61 9.21
N GLY A 55 -9.70 4.15 10.06
CA GLY A 55 -10.04 4.61 11.40
C GLY A 55 -9.90 6.10 11.59
N ASN A 56 -9.99 6.51 12.86
CA ASN A 56 -9.85 7.91 13.28
C ASN A 56 -8.47 8.21 13.88
N VAL A 57 -7.62 7.21 14.00
CA VAL A 57 -6.27 7.38 14.52
C VAL A 57 -5.28 7.45 13.37
N PRO A 58 -4.17 8.17 13.52
CA PRO A 58 -3.15 8.20 12.49
C PRO A 58 -2.59 6.80 12.23
N VAL A 59 -2.21 6.56 10.97
CA VAL A 59 -1.52 5.34 10.58
C VAL A 59 -0.08 5.67 10.23
N CYS A 60 0.85 4.84 10.71
CA CYS A 60 2.26 4.92 10.36
C CYS A 60 2.65 3.62 9.65
N PHE A 61 3.25 3.74 8.48
CA PHE A 61 3.67 2.58 7.71
C PHE A 61 4.93 2.89 6.91
N HIS A 62 5.67 1.84 6.59
CA HIS A 62 6.80 1.91 5.67
C HIS A 62 6.37 1.44 4.30
N ASP A 63 6.87 2.11 3.28
CA ASP A 63 6.59 1.79 1.88
C ASP A 63 7.92 1.64 1.15
N LEU A 64 8.27 0.39 0.84
CA LEU A 64 9.50 0.06 0.14
C LEU A 64 9.19 -0.20 -1.32
N ILE A 65 9.83 0.53 -2.21
CA ILE A 65 9.60 0.42 -3.65
C ILE A 65 10.83 -0.19 -4.29
N HIS A 66 10.62 -1.31 -5.00
CA HIS A 66 11.65 -2.01 -5.74
C HIS A 66 11.45 -1.80 -7.23
N TYR A 67 12.47 -1.26 -7.88
CA TYR A 67 12.46 -1.06 -9.32
C TYR A 67 13.12 -2.25 -10.01
N PRO A 68 12.63 -2.66 -11.19
CA PRO A 68 13.25 -3.77 -11.90
C PRO A 68 14.66 -3.38 -12.38
N PRO A 69 15.55 -4.36 -12.52
CA PRO A 69 16.85 -4.11 -13.15
C PRO A 69 16.67 -3.61 -14.58
N ARG A 70 17.55 -2.73 -15.01
CA ARG A 70 17.55 -2.19 -16.36
C ARG A 70 18.67 -2.83 -17.19
#